data_b34be13bc28408467e54c2e90722a2cf
#
_entry.id   b34be13bc28408467e54c2e90722a2cf
#
_cell.length_a   1.000
_cell.length_b   1.000
_cell.length_c   1.000
_cell.angle_alpha   90.00
_cell.angle_beta   90.00
_cell.angle_gamma   90.00
#
_symmetry.space_group_name_H-M   'P 1'
#
loop_
_entity.id
_entity.type
_entity.pdbx_description
1 polymer ?
#
loop_
_entity_poly.entity_id
_entity_poly.type
_entity_poly.pdbx_seq_one_letter_code
_entity_poly.pdbx_strand_id
1 'polypeptide(L)'
;MNDCPSPDDAPDQAVPTPGNRWKLSAKPMSGARWDNRWEETEDTGETSWKKIPDLRLRGSIAIPRENAPGTGVPPIPLTVYLLAILLGFIASFDVSVPRPIMLLGSAMIFIPLFFKSLQYPLPALMALIVYIPYSKAVSGNLGGAVTGLNFTTAIMLLCFLSASAVSRRDAPLAVLPGERSFRHLVVLFCILGAFSVIHTDISSSGFGPLSALVDYKRWLDPFLVFFVFSYLLKTEEDGRLLVTLMAMSLVVIGLGTFEEHRINGMAHHLVRLTGIAQQANQMGAFYSNYLMIMIAFFMMKGLGLRRRFFLFFGLGGSLLGLFMTESRGDALSMAIALMFFFFIRSRILFLGIVALLAVAILNAQYLPGGLGTRLQRTVVHQDANSLDQRTTLDASARTRLALWKGATAMIESHPIFGVGYKMFQSNIYRYVPKNDETAHLSLRNRDAHNAYLLIGAEMGIPTLLVFIYLIFSMFRVSFYSFWVSTDRFWKLVCLGTASTVVSLAVTNIFGSRFNSMIVTGYLWALLAIILKIPIWQMNKISQQKT
;
A
#
# COMPACT_ATOMS: atom_id res chain seq x y z
N MET A 1 5.11 -49.01 -64.77
CA MET A 1 6.06 -50.14 -64.71
C MET A 1 7.14 -49.78 -63.72
N ASN A 2 7.11 -50.50 -62.61
CA ASN A 2 8.22 -50.82 -61.75
C ASN A 2 8.88 -49.69 -60.94
N ASP A 3 9.17 -49.71 -59.69
CA ASP A 3 8.86 -50.60 -58.56
C ASP A 3 9.23 -49.80 -57.30
N CYS A 4 8.43 -49.85 -56.30
CA CYS A 4 8.80 -49.45 -54.95
C CYS A 4 9.67 -50.52 -54.29
N PRO A 5 10.68 -50.20 -53.51
CA PRO A 5 11.03 -50.97 -52.35
C PRO A 5 10.67 -50.27 -51.04
N SER A 6 10.27 -51.15 -50.10
CA SER A 6 9.81 -50.88 -48.74
C SER A 6 10.88 -50.35 -47.81
N PRO A 7 10.48 -49.74 -46.67
CA PRO A 7 11.36 -49.10 -45.70
C PRO A 7 11.70 -50.03 -44.58
N ASP A 8 12.94 -50.43 -44.47
CA ASP A 8 13.55 -50.91 -43.24
C ASP A 8 15.09 -50.65 -43.36
N ASP A 9 15.62 -50.08 -42.30
CA ASP A 9 17.04 -49.77 -42.02
C ASP A 9 17.48 -48.29 -42.17
N ALA A 10 17.22 -47.54 -41.10
CA ALA A 10 18.06 -46.42 -40.71
C ALA A 10 18.01 -46.20 -39.16
N PRO A 11 19.16 -45.87 -38.51
CA PRO A 11 19.31 -45.95 -37.07
C PRO A 11 18.71 -44.74 -36.34
N ASP A 12 18.25 -45.01 -35.13
CA ASP A 12 17.79 -44.08 -34.11
C ASP A 12 18.60 -42.78 -33.99
N GLN A 13 18.04 -41.66 -34.40
CA GLN A 13 18.41 -40.35 -33.89
C GLN A 13 17.27 -39.82 -33.01
N ALA A 14 17.53 -39.75 -31.72
CA ALA A 14 16.64 -39.25 -30.70
C ALA A 14 16.30 -37.77 -30.90
N VAL A 15 15.05 -37.48 -31.22
CA VAL A 15 14.44 -36.16 -31.20
C VAL A 15 14.10 -35.80 -29.74
N PRO A 16 14.52 -34.67 -29.17
CA PRO A 16 14.11 -34.29 -27.82
C PRO A 16 12.70 -33.73 -27.85
N THR A 17 11.78 -34.41 -27.20
CA THR A 17 10.41 -33.97 -26.91
C THR A 17 10.39 -32.80 -25.95
N PRO A 18 9.57 -31.75 -26.18
CA PRO A 18 9.34 -30.66 -25.25
C PRO A 18 8.23 -31.07 -24.27
N GLY A 19 8.57 -31.37 -23.04
CA GLY A 19 7.58 -31.78 -22.06
C GLY A 19 8.07 -31.86 -20.64
N ASN A 20 8.63 -30.80 -20.08
CA ASN A 20 8.79 -30.71 -18.61
C ASN A 20 7.60 -29.97 -18.00
N ARG A 21 6.52 -30.72 -17.77
CA ARG A 21 5.50 -30.38 -16.79
C ARG A 21 6.14 -30.28 -15.42
N TRP A 22 5.95 -29.14 -14.76
CA TRP A 22 6.23 -28.98 -13.35
C TRP A 22 5.33 -29.91 -12.54
N LYS A 23 5.78 -31.13 -12.25
CA LYS A 23 5.19 -31.97 -11.22
C LYS A 23 5.59 -31.38 -9.86
N LEU A 24 4.68 -30.69 -9.20
CA LEU A 24 4.70 -30.46 -7.76
C LEU A 24 4.60 -31.85 -7.07
N SER A 25 5.73 -32.46 -6.78
CA SER A 25 5.77 -33.62 -5.90
C SER A 25 5.64 -33.10 -4.45
N ALA A 26 4.38 -32.95 -4.02
CA ALA A 26 4.07 -32.85 -2.60
C ALA A 26 4.25 -34.22 -1.97
N LYS A 27 5.44 -34.53 -1.50
CA LYS A 27 5.59 -35.59 -0.48
C LYS A 27 5.05 -35.05 0.83
N PRO A 28 4.07 -35.70 1.48
CA PRO A 28 3.65 -35.32 2.81
C PRO A 28 4.82 -35.59 3.76
N MET A 29 5.39 -34.54 4.33
CA MET A 29 6.31 -34.63 5.46
C MET A 29 5.48 -34.99 6.70
N SER A 30 5.32 -36.30 6.95
CA SER A 30 4.86 -36.80 8.23
C SER A 30 5.95 -36.53 9.27
N GLY A 31 5.64 -35.70 10.27
CA GLY A 31 6.46 -35.57 11.47
C GLY A 31 7.06 -34.18 11.77
N ALA A 32 6.79 -33.13 11.03
CA ALA A 32 7.18 -31.80 11.45
C ALA A 32 6.24 -31.30 12.55
N ARG A 33 6.62 -31.53 13.78
CA ARG A 33 6.03 -30.87 14.94
C ARG A 33 6.31 -29.36 14.79
N TRP A 34 5.30 -28.56 14.54
CA TRP A 34 5.38 -27.12 14.53
C TRP A 34 5.55 -26.65 15.97
N ASP A 35 6.82 -26.55 16.42
CA ASP A 35 7.12 -25.98 17.72
C ASP A 35 6.98 -24.44 17.61
N ASN A 36 5.92 -23.93 18.18
CA ASN A 36 5.56 -22.50 18.17
C ASN A 36 6.39 -21.66 19.15
N ARG A 37 7.46 -22.20 19.69
CA ARG A 37 8.41 -21.46 20.50
C ARG A 37 9.44 -20.81 19.59
N TRP A 38 9.46 -19.50 19.59
CA TRP A 38 10.59 -18.71 19.15
C TRP A 38 11.68 -18.81 20.23
N GLU A 39 12.17 -20.01 20.49
CA GLU A 39 13.33 -20.20 21.35
C GLU A 39 14.53 -19.65 20.61
N GLU A 40 15.31 -18.84 21.31
CA GLU A 40 16.65 -18.46 20.94
C GLU A 40 17.45 -19.76 20.83
N THR A 41 17.65 -20.27 19.63
CA THR A 41 18.73 -21.19 19.39
C THR A 41 19.99 -20.35 19.52
N GLU A 42 20.73 -20.60 20.59
CA GLU A 42 22.12 -20.18 20.69
C GLU A 42 22.83 -20.56 19.39
N ASP A 43 23.61 -19.64 18.93
CA ASP A 43 24.39 -19.59 17.72
C ASP A 43 25.33 -20.83 17.60
N THR A 44 24.79 -21.97 17.16
CA THR A 44 25.60 -23.05 16.60
C THR A 44 25.61 -22.88 15.09
N GLY A 45 26.70 -22.35 14.57
CA GLY A 45 26.97 -21.88 13.22
C GLY A 45 26.78 -22.86 12.06
N GLU A 46 25.79 -23.74 12.08
CA GLU A 46 25.43 -24.62 10.99
C GLU A 46 23.93 -24.60 10.70
N THR A 47 23.45 -23.46 10.21
CA THR A 47 22.12 -23.43 9.59
C THR A 47 22.22 -23.91 8.16
N SER A 48 21.52 -25.01 7.87
CA SER A 48 21.50 -25.70 6.60
C SER A 48 20.95 -24.84 5.45
N TRP A 49 21.80 -24.03 4.82
CA TRP A 49 21.54 -23.34 3.55
C TRP A 49 21.40 -24.30 2.36
N LYS A 50 21.48 -25.64 2.59
CA LYS A 50 21.42 -26.68 1.55
C LYS A 50 20.05 -26.86 0.88
N LYS A 51 19.04 -26.08 1.21
CA LYS A 51 17.69 -26.19 0.63
C LYS A 51 17.19 -24.95 -0.11
N ILE A 52 18.06 -23.97 -0.38
CA ILE A 52 17.73 -22.95 -1.38
C ILE A 52 18.02 -23.56 -2.74
N PRO A 53 17.04 -23.64 -3.68
CA PRO A 53 17.32 -24.07 -5.03
C PRO A 53 18.49 -23.25 -5.56
N ASP A 54 19.48 -23.94 -6.13
CA ASP A 54 20.69 -23.37 -6.73
C ASP A 54 20.33 -22.19 -7.66
N LEU A 55 20.28 -20.99 -7.10
CA LEU A 55 20.25 -19.75 -7.86
C LEU A 55 21.66 -19.57 -8.44
N ARG A 56 21.99 -20.37 -9.49
CA ARG A 56 23.19 -20.14 -10.29
C ARG A 56 23.04 -18.77 -10.95
N LEU A 57 23.52 -17.74 -10.26
CA LEU A 57 23.76 -16.44 -10.82
C LEU A 57 24.87 -16.62 -11.88
N ARG A 58 24.49 -16.88 -13.14
CA ARG A 58 25.39 -16.76 -14.29
C ARG A 58 25.68 -15.27 -14.49
N GLY A 59 26.79 -14.85 -14.01
CA GLY A 59 27.34 -13.50 -14.12
C GLY A 59 28.09 -13.16 -12.84
N SER A 60 29.36 -12.83 -12.94
CA SER A 60 30.11 -12.26 -11.83
C SER A 60 29.45 -10.94 -11.43
N ILE A 61 28.68 -10.96 -10.35
CA ILE A 61 28.17 -9.75 -9.73
C ILE A 61 29.38 -9.06 -9.14
N ALA A 62 29.88 -8.01 -9.80
CA ALA A 62 30.84 -7.11 -9.18
C ALA A 62 30.14 -6.47 -7.98
N ILE A 63 30.46 -6.96 -6.78
CA ILE A 63 29.98 -6.37 -5.54
C ILE A 63 30.76 -5.08 -5.38
N PRO A 64 30.12 -3.89 -5.40
CA PRO A 64 30.82 -2.66 -5.13
C PRO A 64 31.44 -2.77 -3.73
N ARG A 65 32.75 -2.58 -3.59
CA ARG A 65 33.37 -2.41 -2.28
C ARG A 65 32.76 -1.18 -1.65
N GLU A 66 31.96 -1.40 -0.61
CA GLU A 66 31.49 -0.32 0.25
C GLU A 66 32.74 0.21 0.99
N ASN A 67 33.22 1.38 0.57
CA ASN A 67 34.13 2.15 1.40
C ASN A 67 33.31 2.52 2.63
N ALA A 68 33.53 1.82 3.73
CA ALA A 68 32.83 2.01 4.99
C ALA A 68 33.00 3.49 5.43
N PRO A 69 31.98 4.34 5.26
CA PRO A 69 31.94 5.58 6.00
C PRO A 69 31.56 5.20 7.43
N GLY A 70 32.13 5.90 8.39
CA GLY A 70 32.04 5.62 9.80
C GLY A 70 30.65 5.18 10.25
N THR A 71 30.61 4.21 11.16
CA THR A 71 29.48 3.44 11.70
C THR A 71 28.37 4.22 12.43
N GLY A 72 28.16 5.48 12.11
CA GLY A 72 27.09 6.31 12.66
C GLY A 72 25.95 6.44 11.66
N VAL A 73 24.74 5.99 12.04
CA VAL A 73 23.50 6.37 11.33
C VAL A 73 23.51 7.90 11.17
N PRO A 74 23.47 8.43 9.94
CA PRO A 74 23.53 9.87 9.75
C PRO A 74 22.38 10.53 10.53
N PRO A 75 22.65 11.60 11.28
CA PRO A 75 21.61 12.27 12.05
C PRO A 75 20.52 12.78 11.10
N ILE A 76 19.26 12.66 11.51
CA ILE A 76 18.13 13.18 10.73
C ILE A 76 18.38 14.67 10.50
N PRO A 77 18.44 15.15 9.24
CA PRO A 77 18.70 16.55 8.96
C PRO A 77 17.62 17.45 9.59
N LEU A 78 18.02 18.54 10.20
CA LEU A 78 17.08 19.52 10.78
C LEU A 78 15.99 19.95 9.80
N THR A 79 16.33 20.02 8.50
CA THR A 79 15.37 20.33 7.43
C THR A 79 14.22 19.35 7.31
N VAL A 80 14.43 18.07 7.65
CA VAL A 80 13.35 17.05 7.65
C VAL A 80 12.43 17.25 8.85
N TYR A 81 12.96 17.60 10.02
CA TYR A 81 12.14 17.96 11.17
C TYR A 81 11.31 19.22 10.91
N LEU A 82 11.93 20.27 10.33
CA LEU A 82 11.23 21.49 9.96
C LEU A 82 10.13 21.24 8.91
N LEU A 83 10.39 20.36 7.96
CA LEU A 83 9.38 19.92 6.99
C LEU A 83 8.22 19.20 7.69
N ALA A 84 8.50 18.31 8.62
CA ALA A 84 7.47 17.60 9.38
C ALA A 84 6.60 18.56 10.20
N ILE A 85 7.21 19.55 10.86
CA ILE A 85 6.51 20.59 11.61
C ILE A 85 5.64 21.45 10.69
N LEU A 86 6.19 21.89 9.55
CA LEU A 86 5.45 22.69 8.56
C LEU A 86 4.24 21.92 8.01
N LEU A 87 4.42 20.65 7.63
CA LEU A 87 3.35 19.82 7.09
C LEU A 87 2.27 19.55 8.16
N GLY A 88 2.69 19.27 9.40
CA GLY A 88 1.79 19.10 10.53
C GLY A 88 0.99 20.38 10.83
N PHE A 89 1.65 21.52 10.81
CA PHE A 89 1.00 22.82 11.00
C PHE A 89 -0.04 23.10 9.91
N ILE A 90 0.33 22.97 8.62
CA ILE A 90 -0.60 23.18 7.49
C ILE A 90 -1.79 22.22 7.57
N ALA A 91 -1.56 20.96 7.98
CA ALA A 91 -2.62 19.95 8.07
C ALA A 91 -3.57 20.16 9.26
N SER A 92 -3.08 20.77 10.35
CA SER A 92 -3.84 20.93 11.60
C SER A 92 -4.66 22.22 11.64
N PHE A 93 -4.23 23.24 10.90
CA PHE A 93 -4.91 24.53 10.86
C PHE A 93 -5.53 24.73 9.48
N ASP A 94 -6.84 24.85 9.44
CA ASP A 94 -7.59 25.31 8.25
C ASP A 94 -7.37 26.82 8.01
N VAL A 95 -6.16 27.30 8.32
CA VAL A 95 -5.77 28.69 8.25
C VAL A 95 -5.27 28.97 6.84
N SER A 96 -5.88 29.91 6.19
CA SER A 96 -5.37 30.54 4.97
C SER A 96 -4.07 31.31 5.28
N VAL A 97 -2.97 30.59 5.41
CA VAL A 97 -1.65 31.21 5.54
C VAL A 97 -1.40 32.05 4.30
N PRO A 98 -1.06 33.36 4.44
CA PRO A 98 -0.77 34.20 3.29
C PRO A 98 0.25 33.53 2.35
N ARG A 99 -0.08 33.43 1.07
CA ARG A 99 0.76 32.74 0.06
C ARG A 99 2.24 33.09 0.12
N PRO A 100 2.65 34.40 0.31
CA PRO A 100 4.06 34.74 0.42
C PRO A 100 4.78 34.07 1.60
N ILE A 101 4.12 33.95 2.77
CA ILE A 101 4.70 33.35 3.97
C ILE A 101 4.87 31.85 3.75
N MET A 102 3.88 31.19 3.14
CA MET A 102 3.95 29.76 2.82
C MET A 102 5.07 29.46 1.79
N LEU A 103 5.22 30.32 0.78
CA LEU A 103 6.31 30.21 -0.21
C LEU A 103 7.68 30.40 0.42
N LEU A 104 7.84 31.43 1.27
CA LEU A 104 9.10 31.72 1.96
C LEU A 104 9.48 30.58 2.90
N GLY A 105 8.55 30.12 3.74
CA GLY A 105 8.77 28.98 4.65
C GLY A 105 9.11 27.70 3.90
N SER A 106 8.41 27.44 2.79
CA SER A 106 8.72 26.30 1.92
C SER A 106 10.13 26.41 1.32
N ALA A 107 10.50 27.58 0.80
CA ALA A 107 11.83 27.81 0.23
C ALA A 107 12.95 27.61 1.26
N MET A 108 12.79 28.11 2.49
CA MET A 108 13.75 27.94 3.58
C MET A 108 14.01 26.47 3.92
N ILE A 109 13.04 25.60 3.72
CA ILE A 109 13.17 24.17 3.98
C ILE A 109 13.68 23.44 2.74
N PHE A 110 13.12 23.71 1.56
CA PHE A 110 13.44 23.00 0.33
C PHE A 110 14.83 23.32 -0.22
N ILE A 111 15.36 24.52 -0.03
CA ILE A 111 16.69 24.90 -0.53
C ILE A 111 17.81 24.08 0.15
N PRO A 112 17.92 24.05 1.49
CA PRO A 112 18.94 23.23 2.15
C PRO A 112 18.72 21.72 1.91
N LEU A 113 17.46 21.28 1.85
CA LEU A 113 17.11 19.90 1.55
C LEU A 113 17.58 19.51 0.14
N PHE A 114 17.41 20.39 -0.84
CA PHE A 114 17.86 20.20 -2.22
C PHE A 114 19.37 20.00 -2.30
N PHE A 115 20.17 20.92 -1.74
CA PHE A 115 21.63 20.81 -1.79
C PHE A 115 22.14 19.55 -1.07
N LYS A 116 21.57 19.20 0.08
CA LYS A 116 21.93 17.96 0.78
C LYS A 116 21.54 16.71 0.00
N SER A 117 20.39 16.73 -0.65
CA SER A 117 19.89 15.59 -1.43
C SER A 117 20.70 15.35 -2.70
N LEU A 118 21.36 16.37 -3.28
CA LEU A 118 22.30 16.20 -4.38
C LEU A 118 23.61 15.52 -3.95
N GLN A 119 23.97 15.64 -2.67
CA GLN A 119 25.17 15.00 -2.10
C GLN A 119 24.86 13.58 -1.62
N TYR A 120 23.71 13.40 -1.00
CA TYR A 120 23.28 12.16 -0.39
C TYR A 120 21.75 11.95 -0.56
N PRO A 121 21.27 10.77 -1.03
CA PRO A 121 19.85 10.60 -1.39
C PRO A 121 18.92 10.46 -0.20
N LEU A 122 19.43 10.05 0.97
CA LEU A 122 18.63 9.77 2.15
C LEU A 122 17.73 10.95 2.60
N PRO A 123 18.19 12.21 2.63
CA PRO A 123 17.31 13.34 2.99
C PRO A 123 16.08 13.48 2.10
N ALA A 124 16.19 13.21 0.79
CA ALA A 124 15.04 13.23 -0.12
C ALA A 124 14.04 12.12 0.20
N LEU A 125 14.53 10.90 0.47
CA LEU A 125 13.67 9.77 0.87
C LEU A 125 12.99 10.02 2.22
N MET A 126 13.70 10.63 3.19
CA MET A 126 13.13 11.01 4.49
C MET A 126 12.03 12.07 4.33
N ALA A 127 12.26 13.08 3.50
CA ALA A 127 11.27 14.09 3.18
C ALA A 127 10.02 13.47 2.54
N LEU A 128 10.20 12.51 1.64
CA LEU A 128 9.09 11.81 1.00
C LEU A 128 8.29 10.98 2.03
N ILE A 129 8.94 10.25 2.93
CA ILE A 129 8.27 9.49 4.01
C ILE A 129 7.43 10.43 4.89
N VAL A 130 7.99 11.56 5.31
CA VAL A 130 7.27 12.52 6.15
C VAL A 130 6.09 13.14 5.40
N TYR A 131 6.24 13.39 4.10
CA TYR A 131 5.22 14.03 3.27
C TYR A 131 4.04 13.10 2.93
N ILE A 132 4.26 11.82 2.65
CA ILE A 132 3.23 10.87 2.16
C ILE A 132 1.90 10.98 2.91
N PRO A 133 1.82 10.92 4.24
CA PRO A 133 0.54 10.98 4.95
C PRO A 133 -0.16 12.34 4.82
N TYR A 134 0.58 13.42 4.61
CA TYR A 134 0.04 14.78 4.48
C TYR A 134 -0.26 15.17 3.03
N SER A 135 -0.01 14.30 2.06
CA SER A 135 -0.09 14.59 0.63
C SER A 135 -1.44 15.15 0.17
N LYS A 136 -2.53 14.80 0.85
CA LYS A 136 -3.86 15.34 0.53
C LYS A 136 -4.14 16.66 1.25
N ALA A 137 -3.75 16.78 2.50
CA ALA A 137 -3.92 18.02 3.27
C ALA A 137 -3.12 19.19 2.64
N VAL A 138 -1.98 18.88 2.03
CA VAL A 138 -1.04 19.85 1.42
C VAL A 138 -1.10 19.78 -0.12
N SER A 139 -2.21 19.33 -0.69
CA SER A 139 -2.35 19.15 -2.15
C SER A 139 -2.58 20.46 -2.94
N GLY A 140 -2.61 21.61 -2.27
CA GLY A 140 -2.81 22.92 -2.92
C GLY A 140 -1.77 23.19 -4.03
N ASN A 141 -2.18 23.88 -5.10
CA ASN A 141 -1.27 24.31 -6.16
C ASN A 141 -0.26 25.32 -5.62
N LEU A 142 1.02 25.02 -5.66
CA LEU A 142 2.11 25.90 -5.20
C LEU A 142 2.20 27.22 -5.98
N GLY A 143 1.66 27.28 -7.18
CA GLY A 143 1.86 28.41 -8.06
C GLY A 143 0.62 29.08 -8.64
N GLY A 144 -0.60 28.73 -8.22
CA GLY A 144 -1.84 29.38 -8.73
C GLY A 144 -2.03 29.39 -10.26
N ALA A 145 -0.96 29.53 -11.02
CA ALA A 145 -0.93 29.66 -12.48
C ALA A 145 -0.55 28.36 -13.22
N VAL A 146 0.18 27.43 -12.58
CA VAL A 146 0.63 26.21 -13.24
C VAL A 146 -0.13 25.01 -12.70
N THR A 147 -1.06 24.50 -13.50
CA THR A 147 -1.84 23.31 -13.20
C THR A 147 -0.91 22.09 -13.05
N GLY A 148 -0.98 21.41 -11.90
CA GLY A 148 -0.18 20.20 -11.64
C GLY A 148 1.11 20.40 -10.86
N LEU A 149 1.56 21.64 -10.63
CA LEU A 149 2.70 21.92 -9.75
C LEU A 149 2.24 21.98 -8.30
N ASN A 150 2.40 20.87 -7.59
CA ASN A 150 2.06 20.72 -6.17
C ASN A 150 3.27 20.20 -5.38
N PHE A 151 3.15 20.11 -4.05
CA PHE A 151 4.20 19.59 -3.18
C PHE A 151 4.64 18.17 -3.56
N THR A 152 3.73 17.32 -4.02
CA THR A 152 4.08 15.97 -4.50
C THR A 152 5.06 16.07 -5.66
N THR A 153 4.76 16.92 -6.64
CA THR A 153 5.63 17.14 -7.81
C THR A 153 7.00 17.69 -7.40
N ALA A 154 7.02 18.64 -6.45
CA ALA A 154 8.27 19.24 -5.97
C ALA A 154 9.17 18.20 -5.27
N ILE A 155 8.60 17.37 -4.38
CA ILE A 155 9.35 16.32 -3.67
C ILE A 155 9.78 15.20 -4.64
N MET A 156 8.92 14.80 -5.58
CA MET A 156 9.29 13.83 -6.61
C MET A 156 10.42 14.36 -7.50
N LEU A 157 10.36 15.63 -7.91
CA LEU A 157 11.43 16.26 -8.67
C LEU A 157 12.75 16.26 -7.86
N LEU A 158 12.70 16.59 -6.57
CA LEU A 158 13.85 16.50 -5.68
C LEU A 158 14.45 15.09 -5.68
N CYS A 159 13.63 14.05 -5.59
CA CYS A 159 14.08 12.67 -5.66
C CYS A 159 14.70 12.32 -7.01
N PHE A 160 14.13 12.77 -8.13
CA PHE A 160 14.69 12.55 -9.46
C PHE A 160 16.03 13.28 -9.66
N LEU A 161 16.16 14.50 -9.18
CA LEU A 161 17.43 15.25 -9.23
C LEU A 161 18.49 14.59 -8.35
N SER A 162 18.13 14.13 -7.15
CA SER A 162 19.00 13.33 -6.30
C SER A 162 19.44 12.05 -7.00
N ALA A 163 18.49 11.33 -7.64
CA ALA A 163 18.77 10.13 -8.42
C ALA A 163 19.78 10.38 -9.54
N SER A 164 19.61 11.47 -10.28
CA SER A 164 20.50 11.86 -11.38
C SER A 164 21.90 12.23 -10.89
N ALA A 165 22.02 12.90 -9.74
CA ALA A 165 23.29 13.25 -9.12
C ALA A 165 24.04 12.01 -8.62
N VAL A 166 23.33 11.08 -7.97
CA VAL A 166 23.89 9.83 -7.42
C VAL A 166 24.28 8.86 -8.54
N SER A 167 23.49 8.75 -9.60
CA SER A 167 23.78 7.86 -10.74
C SER A 167 25.11 8.21 -11.43
N ARG A 168 25.55 9.45 -11.38
CA ARG A 168 26.84 9.88 -11.94
C ARG A 168 28.03 9.50 -11.06
N ARG A 169 27.81 9.19 -9.78
CA ARG A 169 28.87 8.93 -8.79
C ARG A 169 29.03 7.46 -8.45
N ASP A 170 27.92 6.75 -8.34
CA ASP A 170 27.88 5.41 -7.79
C ASP A 170 27.29 4.41 -8.77
N ALA A 171 27.88 3.21 -8.81
CA ALA A 171 27.31 2.09 -9.55
C ALA A 171 25.93 1.72 -8.97
N PRO A 172 24.94 1.39 -9.83
CA PRO A 172 23.64 0.93 -9.37
C PRO A 172 23.77 -0.39 -8.61
N LEU A 173 22.99 -0.55 -7.53
CA LEU A 173 22.88 -1.83 -6.85
C LEU A 173 22.35 -2.92 -7.81
N ALA A 174 22.84 -4.13 -7.62
CA ALA A 174 22.32 -5.28 -8.34
C ALA A 174 20.82 -5.42 -8.13
N VAL A 175 20.08 -5.71 -9.20
CA VAL A 175 18.64 -5.93 -9.16
C VAL A 175 18.38 -7.43 -9.23
N LEU A 176 17.81 -7.99 -8.18
CA LEU A 176 17.46 -9.41 -8.13
C LEU A 176 16.32 -9.75 -9.12
N PRO A 177 16.28 -10.99 -9.65
CA PRO A 177 15.22 -11.42 -10.56
C PRO A 177 13.80 -11.17 -10.03
N GLY A 178 13.56 -11.40 -8.73
CA GLY A 178 12.26 -11.15 -8.10
C GLY A 178 11.88 -9.67 -8.07
N GLU A 179 12.83 -8.78 -7.79
CA GLU A 179 12.64 -7.32 -7.86
C GLU A 179 12.38 -6.88 -9.30
N ARG A 180 13.13 -7.42 -10.27
CA ARG A 180 12.95 -7.11 -11.69
C ARG A 180 11.55 -7.49 -12.17
N SER A 181 11.11 -8.72 -11.86
CA SER A 181 9.77 -9.19 -12.23
C SER A 181 8.66 -8.33 -11.62
N PHE A 182 8.81 -7.93 -10.35
CA PHE A 182 7.86 -7.06 -9.69
C PHE A 182 7.82 -5.66 -10.31
N ARG A 183 8.99 -5.08 -10.64
CA ARG A 183 9.09 -3.80 -11.37
C ARG A 183 8.37 -3.85 -12.72
N HIS A 184 8.59 -4.92 -13.50
CA HIS A 184 7.91 -5.09 -14.79
C HIS A 184 6.39 -5.18 -14.64
N LEU A 185 5.91 -5.86 -13.60
CA LEU A 185 4.47 -5.97 -13.32
C LEU A 185 3.86 -4.60 -12.99
N VAL A 186 4.55 -3.77 -12.17
CA VAL A 186 4.10 -2.40 -11.86
C VAL A 186 4.08 -1.55 -13.13
N VAL A 187 5.14 -1.62 -13.96
CA VAL A 187 5.20 -0.90 -15.24
C VAL A 187 4.09 -1.34 -16.19
N LEU A 188 3.85 -2.65 -16.30
CA LEU A 188 2.76 -3.18 -17.12
C LEU A 188 1.39 -2.61 -16.68
N PHE A 189 1.13 -2.60 -15.36
CA PHE A 189 -0.11 -2.03 -14.82
C PHE A 189 -0.22 -0.53 -15.15
N CYS A 190 0.87 0.23 -15.04
CA CYS A 190 0.89 1.64 -15.43
C CYS A 190 0.65 1.83 -16.94
N ILE A 191 1.26 1.01 -17.79
CA ILE A 191 1.05 1.07 -19.25
C ILE A 191 -0.43 0.81 -19.60
N LEU A 192 -1.04 -0.21 -19.00
CA LEU A 192 -2.46 -0.51 -19.22
C LEU A 192 -3.37 0.65 -18.79
N GLY A 193 -3.01 1.33 -17.68
CA GLY A 193 -3.67 2.57 -17.27
C GLY A 193 -3.53 3.68 -18.31
N ALA A 194 -2.34 3.86 -18.91
CA ALA A 194 -2.11 4.84 -19.97
C ALA A 194 -2.97 4.53 -21.22
N PHE A 195 -3.06 3.26 -21.61
CA PHE A 195 -3.94 2.86 -22.70
C PHE A 195 -5.40 3.21 -22.44
N SER A 196 -5.88 3.02 -21.21
CA SER A 196 -7.23 3.41 -20.84
C SER A 196 -7.45 4.93 -20.94
N VAL A 197 -6.45 5.76 -20.62
CA VAL A 197 -6.52 7.22 -20.79
C VAL A 197 -6.63 7.60 -22.28
N ILE A 198 -5.83 6.96 -23.14
CA ILE A 198 -5.85 7.21 -24.60
C ILE A 198 -7.19 6.79 -25.21
N HIS A 199 -7.76 5.69 -24.73
CA HIS A 199 -9.05 5.17 -25.21
C HIS A 199 -10.24 5.97 -24.66
N THR A 200 -10.03 6.84 -23.67
CA THR A 200 -11.12 7.66 -23.12
C THR A 200 -11.64 8.62 -24.16
N ASP A 201 -12.96 8.61 -24.37
CA ASP A 201 -13.64 9.62 -25.20
C ASP A 201 -13.64 10.98 -24.48
N ILE A 202 -12.62 11.77 -24.78
CA ILE A 202 -12.39 13.09 -24.18
C ILE A 202 -13.52 14.05 -24.53
N SER A 203 -14.17 13.88 -25.70
CA SER A 203 -15.26 14.74 -26.16
C SER A 203 -16.52 14.57 -25.30
N SER A 204 -16.77 13.37 -24.80
CA SER A 204 -17.95 13.07 -23.97
C SER A 204 -17.72 13.34 -22.47
N SER A 205 -16.47 13.47 -22.03
CA SER A 205 -16.12 13.59 -20.60
C SER A 205 -16.18 15.01 -20.05
N GLY A 206 -16.18 16.02 -20.90
CA GLY A 206 -16.01 17.43 -20.48
C GLY A 206 -14.60 17.74 -19.95
N PHE A 207 -13.66 16.79 -19.99
CA PHE A 207 -12.27 16.96 -19.62
C PHE A 207 -11.41 17.30 -20.85
N GLY A 208 -10.61 18.36 -20.78
CA GLY A 208 -9.59 18.61 -21.80
C GLY A 208 -8.44 17.58 -21.74
N PRO A 209 -7.69 17.38 -22.83
CA PRO A 209 -6.54 16.43 -22.85
C PRO A 209 -5.52 16.70 -21.75
N LEU A 210 -5.26 17.97 -21.43
CA LEU A 210 -4.32 18.35 -20.38
C LEU A 210 -4.81 17.93 -18.99
N SER A 211 -6.11 18.05 -18.70
CA SER A 211 -6.67 17.62 -17.41
C SER A 211 -6.61 16.12 -17.24
N ALA A 212 -6.87 15.33 -18.30
CA ALA A 212 -6.73 13.88 -18.29
C ALA A 212 -5.29 13.46 -18.00
N LEU A 213 -4.31 14.13 -18.60
CA LEU A 213 -2.88 13.87 -18.37
C LEU A 213 -2.46 14.20 -16.93
N VAL A 214 -2.90 15.35 -16.38
CA VAL A 214 -2.63 15.75 -15.00
C VAL A 214 -3.25 14.76 -14.00
N ASP A 215 -4.46 14.29 -14.26
CA ASP A 215 -5.13 13.32 -13.43
C ASP A 215 -4.45 11.94 -13.50
N TYR A 216 -4.02 11.54 -14.69
CA TYR A 216 -3.24 10.31 -14.85
C TYR A 216 -1.88 10.40 -14.14
N LYS A 217 -1.20 11.53 -14.21
CA LYS A 217 0.02 11.79 -13.43
C LYS A 217 -0.24 11.61 -11.93
N ARG A 218 -1.32 12.16 -11.39
CA ARG A 218 -1.70 11.97 -9.97
C ARG A 218 -1.98 10.50 -9.64
N TRP A 219 -2.54 9.76 -10.59
CA TRP A 219 -2.77 8.32 -10.45
C TRP A 219 -1.44 7.54 -10.41
N LEU A 220 -0.40 8.01 -11.12
CA LEU A 220 0.94 7.42 -11.12
C LEU A 220 1.76 7.73 -9.85
N ASP A 221 1.49 8.82 -9.15
CA ASP A 221 2.31 9.30 -8.03
C ASP A 221 2.63 8.22 -6.97
N PRO A 222 1.68 7.38 -6.50
CA PRO A 222 2.00 6.32 -5.55
C PRO A 222 2.98 5.27 -6.08
N PHE A 223 2.90 4.91 -7.37
CA PHE A 223 3.81 3.93 -7.99
C PHE A 223 5.22 4.49 -8.13
N LEU A 224 5.35 5.80 -8.37
CA LEU A 224 6.65 6.47 -8.45
C LEU A 224 7.41 6.38 -7.12
N VAL A 225 6.73 6.35 -5.97
CA VAL A 225 7.35 6.11 -4.66
C VAL A 225 8.15 4.80 -4.68
N PHE A 226 7.57 3.72 -5.20
CA PHE A 226 8.26 2.43 -5.31
C PHE A 226 9.56 2.54 -6.12
N PHE A 227 9.52 3.19 -7.28
CA PHE A 227 10.69 3.33 -8.14
C PHE A 227 11.77 4.22 -7.51
N VAL A 228 11.37 5.32 -6.89
CA VAL A 228 12.28 6.23 -6.18
C VAL A 228 13.02 5.50 -5.06
N PHE A 229 12.30 4.77 -4.20
CA PHE A 229 12.94 4.00 -3.13
C PHE A 229 13.79 2.85 -3.67
N SER A 230 13.29 2.11 -4.67
CA SER A 230 14.05 1.02 -5.29
C SER A 230 15.38 1.48 -5.90
N TYR A 231 15.45 2.72 -6.40
CA TYR A 231 16.63 3.26 -7.05
C TYR A 231 17.60 3.93 -6.07
N LEU A 232 17.08 4.75 -5.16
CA LEU A 232 17.87 5.58 -4.27
C LEU A 232 18.33 4.88 -2.99
N LEU A 233 17.60 3.88 -2.51
CA LEU A 233 17.94 3.17 -1.29
C LEU A 233 19.06 2.16 -1.54
N LYS A 234 20.21 2.35 -0.84
CA LYS A 234 21.41 1.54 -1.02
C LYS A 234 21.74 0.68 0.20
N THR A 235 21.67 1.26 1.40
CA THR A 235 22.13 0.60 2.62
C THR A 235 20.98 0.05 3.44
N GLU A 236 21.26 -1.01 4.22
CA GLU A 236 20.29 -1.58 5.17
C GLU A 236 19.98 -0.59 6.28
N GLU A 237 20.97 0.18 6.72
CA GLU A 237 20.86 1.17 7.80
C GLU A 237 19.90 2.29 7.42
N ASP A 238 20.01 2.80 6.18
CA ASP A 238 19.06 3.77 5.63
C ASP A 238 17.64 3.18 5.58
N GLY A 239 17.51 1.91 5.17
CA GLY A 239 16.23 1.20 5.16
C GLY A 239 15.61 1.11 6.57
N ARG A 240 16.41 0.76 7.59
CA ARG A 240 15.95 0.71 8.99
C ARG A 240 15.52 2.09 9.49
N LEU A 241 16.30 3.12 9.18
CA LEU A 241 15.99 4.50 9.55
C LEU A 241 14.67 4.95 8.93
N LEU A 242 14.47 4.72 7.63
CA LEU A 242 13.25 5.12 6.91
C LEU A 242 12.00 4.42 7.44
N VAL A 243 12.08 3.12 7.71
CA VAL A 243 10.95 2.37 8.31
C VAL A 243 10.68 2.83 9.74
N THR A 244 11.72 3.18 10.50
CA THR A 244 11.57 3.76 11.86
C THR A 244 10.93 5.14 11.80
N LEU A 245 11.34 6.00 10.86
CA LEU A 245 10.74 7.31 10.63
C LEU A 245 9.26 7.20 10.24
N MET A 246 8.93 6.23 9.39
CA MET A 246 7.55 5.90 9.04
C MET A 246 6.73 5.52 10.29
N ALA A 247 7.25 4.64 11.14
CA ALA A 247 6.59 4.26 12.39
C ALA A 247 6.41 5.46 13.34
N MET A 248 7.39 6.35 13.43
CA MET A 248 7.28 7.59 14.20
C MET A 248 6.18 8.51 13.65
N SER A 249 6.11 8.67 12.33
CA SER A 249 5.04 9.46 11.68
C SER A 249 3.65 8.88 11.99
N LEU A 250 3.52 7.54 11.97
CA LEU A 250 2.26 6.86 12.34
C LEU A 250 1.88 7.11 13.81
N VAL A 251 2.86 7.11 14.72
CA VAL A 251 2.63 7.45 16.14
C VAL A 251 2.12 8.88 16.27
N VAL A 252 2.76 9.85 15.61
CA VAL A 252 2.36 11.27 15.67
C VAL A 252 0.93 11.43 15.14
N ILE A 253 0.59 10.79 14.02
CA ILE A 253 -0.76 10.85 13.44
C ILE A 253 -1.78 10.21 14.38
N GLY A 254 -1.45 9.07 14.99
CA GLY A 254 -2.29 8.42 15.99
C GLY A 254 -2.53 9.31 17.22
N LEU A 255 -1.49 9.99 17.71
CA LEU A 255 -1.63 10.94 18.82
C LEU A 255 -2.50 12.15 18.43
N GLY A 256 -2.36 12.65 17.20
CA GLY A 256 -3.20 13.73 16.67
C GLY A 256 -4.70 13.41 16.65
N THR A 257 -5.06 12.13 16.59
CA THR A 257 -6.45 11.69 16.67
C THR A 257 -7.12 12.03 18.00
N PHE A 258 -6.39 11.97 19.12
CA PHE A 258 -6.93 12.34 20.43
C PHE A 258 -7.31 13.82 20.46
N GLU A 259 -6.51 14.68 19.84
CA GLU A 259 -6.80 16.12 19.77
C GLU A 259 -8.00 16.40 18.85
N GLU A 260 -8.07 15.78 17.68
CA GLU A 260 -9.25 15.92 16.80
C GLU A 260 -10.52 15.41 17.47
N HIS A 261 -10.43 14.29 18.21
CA HIS A 261 -11.57 13.77 18.98
C HIS A 261 -12.00 14.75 20.10
N ARG A 262 -11.04 15.36 20.80
CA ARG A 262 -11.30 16.36 21.83
C ARG A 262 -12.03 17.58 21.26
N ILE A 263 -11.55 18.11 20.12
CA ILE A 263 -12.14 19.26 19.46
C ILE A 263 -13.57 18.95 18.98
N ASN A 264 -13.78 17.81 18.30
CA ASN A 264 -15.08 17.41 17.80
C ASN A 264 -16.07 17.12 18.93
N GLY A 265 -15.60 16.55 20.06
CA GLY A 265 -16.41 16.34 21.25
C GLY A 265 -16.92 17.64 21.88
N MET A 266 -16.11 18.69 21.89
CA MET A 266 -16.50 20.02 22.38
C MET A 266 -17.57 20.69 21.48
N ALA A 267 -17.53 20.43 20.19
CA ALA A 267 -18.49 21.00 19.23
C ALA A 267 -19.86 20.34 19.23
N HIS A 268 -20.10 19.34 20.10
CA HIS A 268 -21.34 18.53 20.17
C HIS A 268 -21.82 17.96 18.83
N HIS A 269 -20.95 17.87 17.83
CA HIS A 269 -21.29 17.32 16.54
C HIS A 269 -20.74 15.88 16.42
N LEU A 270 -21.62 14.93 16.10
CA LEU A 270 -21.27 13.57 15.69
C LEU A 270 -20.64 13.59 14.28
N VAL A 271 -19.53 14.29 14.12
CA VAL A 271 -18.81 14.37 12.85
C VAL A 271 -17.83 13.20 12.78
N ARG A 272 -17.94 12.44 11.71
CA ARG A 272 -16.97 11.35 11.43
C ARG A 272 -15.56 11.93 11.30
N LEU A 273 -14.58 11.28 11.94
CA LEU A 273 -13.19 11.68 11.86
C LEU A 273 -12.68 11.60 10.40
N THR A 274 -12.15 12.68 9.90
CA THR A 274 -11.58 12.78 8.54
C THR A 274 -10.08 12.87 8.53
N GLY A 275 -9.47 13.38 9.60
CA GLY A 275 -8.04 13.50 9.81
C GLY A 275 -7.31 14.16 8.65
N ILE A 276 -6.04 13.85 8.52
CA ILE A 276 -5.16 14.32 7.44
C ILE A 276 -5.64 13.89 6.03
N ALA A 277 -6.48 12.86 5.94
CA ALA A 277 -7.04 12.40 4.68
C ALA A 277 -8.22 13.24 4.18
N GLN A 278 -8.77 14.16 5.00
CA GLN A 278 -9.92 14.99 4.68
C GLN A 278 -11.15 14.20 4.18
N GLN A 279 -11.14 12.89 4.43
CA GLN A 279 -12.22 11.96 4.06
C GLN A 279 -12.21 10.77 5.01
N ALA A 280 -13.29 10.55 5.74
CA ALA A 280 -13.37 9.53 6.78
C ALA A 280 -13.01 8.11 6.29
N ASN A 281 -13.52 7.71 5.13
CA ASN A 281 -13.21 6.39 4.60
C ASN A 281 -11.74 6.23 4.14
N GLN A 282 -11.06 7.28 3.66
CA GLN A 282 -9.62 7.20 3.34
C GLN A 282 -8.79 7.14 4.61
N MET A 283 -9.21 7.88 5.65
CA MET A 283 -8.53 7.83 6.95
C MET A 283 -8.71 6.47 7.62
N GLY A 284 -9.90 5.87 7.52
CA GLY A 284 -10.15 4.50 7.98
C GLY A 284 -9.24 3.48 7.29
N ALA A 285 -9.09 3.57 5.97
CA ALA A 285 -8.18 2.72 5.20
C ALA A 285 -6.71 2.94 5.59
N PHE A 286 -6.30 4.19 5.84
CA PHE A 286 -4.96 4.50 6.33
C PHE A 286 -4.68 3.81 7.67
N TYR A 287 -5.56 3.97 8.65
CA TYR A 287 -5.39 3.34 9.95
C TYR A 287 -5.43 1.81 9.86
N SER A 288 -6.39 1.21 9.16
CA SER A 288 -6.50 -0.24 9.04
C SER A 288 -5.28 -0.87 8.38
N ASN A 289 -4.68 -0.21 7.39
CA ASN A 289 -3.49 -0.69 6.70
C ASN A 289 -2.24 -0.59 7.60
N TYR A 290 -1.98 0.56 8.21
CA TYR A 290 -0.69 0.82 8.85
C TYR A 290 -0.66 0.49 10.35
N LEU A 291 -1.79 0.18 10.96
CA LEU A 291 -1.84 -0.36 12.30
C LEU A 291 -0.98 -1.63 12.44
N MET A 292 -0.91 -2.44 11.36
CA MET A 292 -0.09 -3.67 11.32
C MET A 292 1.40 -3.38 11.47
N ILE A 293 1.89 -2.30 10.88
CA ILE A 293 3.29 -1.85 11.02
C ILE A 293 3.55 -1.38 12.45
N MET A 294 2.64 -0.63 13.05
CA MET A 294 2.78 -0.18 14.43
C MET A 294 2.79 -1.36 15.42
N ILE A 295 1.93 -2.36 15.22
CA ILE A 295 1.92 -3.60 16.00
C ILE A 295 3.25 -4.35 15.84
N ALA A 296 3.78 -4.45 14.61
CA ALA A 296 5.07 -5.06 14.37
C ALA A 296 6.19 -4.35 15.16
N PHE A 297 6.22 -3.02 15.17
CA PHE A 297 7.16 -2.25 15.98
C PHE A 297 6.95 -2.45 17.48
N PHE A 298 5.71 -2.46 17.96
CA PHE A 298 5.40 -2.68 19.38
C PHE A 298 5.89 -4.05 19.87
N MET A 299 5.91 -5.07 19.00
CA MET A 299 6.40 -6.41 19.30
C MET A 299 7.92 -6.58 19.20
N MET A 300 8.68 -5.54 18.83
CA MET A 300 10.14 -5.61 18.80
C MET A 300 10.71 -5.73 20.21
N LYS A 301 11.66 -6.64 20.40
CA LYS A 301 12.43 -6.72 21.66
C LYS A 301 13.46 -5.57 21.72
N GLY A 302 13.88 -5.21 22.93
CA GLY A 302 14.94 -4.20 23.13
C GLY A 302 14.47 -2.74 23.04
N LEU A 303 13.18 -2.49 22.79
CA LEU A 303 12.63 -1.14 22.88
C LEU A 303 12.56 -0.69 24.34
N GLY A 304 13.21 0.44 24.67
CA GLY A 304 13.11 1.06 25.99
C GLY A 304 11.65 1.43 26.33
N LEU A 305 11.35 1.48 27.63
CA LEU A 305 10.00 1.75 28.14
C LEU A 305 9.37 3.02 27.55
N ARG A 306 10.16 4.11 27.43
CA ARG A 306 9.70 5.37 26.82
C ARG A 306 9.21 5.20 25.38
N ARG A 307 9.95 4.44 24.55
CA ARG A 307 9.55 4.19 23.14
C ARG A 307 8.29 3.32 23.06
N ARG A 308 8.17 2.31 23.94
CA ARG A 308 6.95 1.49 24.03
C ARG A 308 5.74 2.30 24.46
N PHE A 309 5.91 3.24 25.39
CA PHE A 309 4.86 4.14 25.83
C PHE A 309 4.31 4.96 24.65
N PHE A 310 5.18 5.62 23.88
CA PHE A 310 4.74 6.39 22.70
C PHE A 310 4.07 5.51 21.63
N LEU A 311 4.60 4.32 21.38
CA LEU A 311 3.98 3.37 20.45
C LEU A 311 2.60 2.92 20.94
N PHE A 312 2.42 2.67 22.23
CA PHE A 312 1.14 2.28 22.81
C PHE A 312 0.08 3.36 22.62
N PHE A 313 0.41 4.60 22.95
CA PHE A 313 -0.54 5.71 22.77
C PHE A 313 -0.80 6.02 21.28
N GLY A 314 0.22 5.98 20.42
CA GLY A 314 0.03 6.13 18.99
C GLY A 314 -0.87 5.05 18.40
N LEU A 315 -0.68 3.79 18.83
CA LEU A 315 -1.51 2.64 18.43
C LEU A 315 -2.94 2.80 18.94
N GLY A 316 -3.12 3.20 20.20
CA GLY A 316 -4.42 3.48 20.80
C GLY A 316 -5.16 4.60 20.07
N GLY A 317 -4.47 5.69 19.74
CA GLY A 317 -5.02 6.80 18.97
C GLY A 317 -5.39 6.39 17.54
N SER A 318 -4.57 5.58 16.87
CA SER A 318 -4.89 5.06 15.53
C SER A 318 -6.10 4.13 15.55
N LEU A 319 -6.24 3.30 16.58
CA LEU A 319 -7.40 2.42 16.77
C LEU A 319 -8.67 3.24 17.06
N LEU A 320 -8.58 4.22 17.96
CA LEU A 320 -9.66 5.17 18.22
C LEU A 320 -10.06 5.89 16.93
N GLY A 321 -9.08 6.40 16.17
CA GLY A 321 -9.29 7.05 14.90
C GLY A 321 -10.05 6.19 13.90
N LEU A 322 -9.68 4.92 13.79
CA LEU A 322 -10.38 3.97 12.93
C LEU A 322 -11.85 3.84 13.32
N PHE A 323 -12.17 3.69 14.61
CA PHE A 323 -13.56 3.62 15.08
C PHE A 323 -14.33 4.92 14.82
N MET A 324 -13.69 6.06 15.04
CA MET A 324 -14.26 7.39 14.80
C MET A 324 -14.53 7.70 13.32
N THR A 325 -13.86 7.01 12.38
CA THR A 325 -14.20 7.11 10.95
C THR A 325 -15.54 6.44 10.63
N GLU A 326 -16.07 5.60 11.51
CA GLU A 326 -17.31 4.83 11.35
C GLU A 326 -17.34 4.00 10.05
N SER A 327 -16.19 3.57 9.57
CA SER A 327 -16.06 2.78 8.34
C SER A 327 -16.12 1.29 8.65
N ARG A 328 -17.28 0.66 8.38
CA ARG A 328 -17.48 -0.80 8.56
C ARG A 328 -16.50 -1.63 7.75
N GLY A 329 -16.25 -1.22 6.49
CA GLY A 329 -15.33 -1.94 5.60
C GLY A 329 -13.88 -1.90 6.08
N ASP A 330 -13.43 -0.75 6.62
CA ASP A 330 -12.07 -0.59 7.11
C ASP A 330 -11.87 -1.29 8.47
N ALA A 331 -12.89 -1.32 9.32
CA ALA A 331 -12.89 -2.11 10.56
C ALA A 331 -12.79 -3.63 10.27
N LEU A 332 -13.55 -4.11 9.27
CA LEU A 332 -13.47 -5.51 8.82
C LEU A 332 -12.08 -5.84 8.24
N SER A 333 -11.50 -4.95 7.44
CA SER A 333 -10.17 -5.16 6.86
C SER A 333 -9.09 -5.21 7.94
N MET A 334 -9.16 -4.35 8.95
CA MET A 334 -8.28 -4.40 10.12
C MET A 334 -8.42 -5.74 10.86
N ALA A 335 -9.66 -6.19 11.12
CA ALA A 335 -9.90 -7.46 11.82
C ALA A 335 -9.27 -8.65 11.07
N ILE A 336 -9.45 -8.73 9.75
CA ILE A 336 -8.87 -9.79 8.92
C ILE A 336 -7.34 -9.70 8.92
N ALA A 337 -6.77 -8.50 8.81
CA ALA A 337 -5.33 -8.31 8.84
C ALA A 337 -4.71 -8.65 10.20
N LEU A 338 -5.39 -8.33 11.31
CA LEU A 338 -4.99 -8.73 12.67
C LEU A 338 -5.02 -10.25 12.83
N MET A 339 -6.10 -10.90 12.38
CA MET A 339 -6.18 -12.36 12.41
C MET A 339 -5.04 -13.00 11.62
N PHE A 340 -4.74 -12.51 10.41
CA PHE A 340 -3.62 -12.99 9.62
C PHE A 340 -2.28 -12.78 10.33
N PHE A 341 -2.01 -11.57 10.85
CA PHE A 341 -0.76 -11.24 11.54
C PHE A 341 -0.52 -12.17 12.73
N PHE A 342 -1.51 -12.34 13.60
CA PHE A 342 -1.38 -13.15 14.80
C PHE A 342 -1.44 -14.65 14.53
N PHE A 343 -2.15 -15.09 13.49
CA PHE A 343 -2.12 -16.49 13.03
C PHE A 343 -0.69 -16.92 12.67
N ILE A 344 0.05 -16.07 11.95
CA ILE A 344 1.44 -16.34 11.59
C ILE A 344 2.37 -16.19 12.79
N ARG A 345 2.10 -15.23 13.68
CA ARG A 345 3.00 -14.88 14.80
C ARG A 345 2.86 -15.81 16.01
N SER A 346 1.64 -16.16 16.39
CA SER A 346 1.35 -17.00 17.56
C SER A 346 -0.09 -17.46 17.56
N ARG A 347 -0.32 -18.76 17.63
CA ARG A 347 -1.67 -19.34 17.69
C ARG A 347 -2.45 -18.92 18.94
N ILE A 348 -1.76 -18.75 20.06
CA ILE A 348 -2.39 -18.29 21.31
C ILE A 348 -2.90 -16.84 21.15
N LEU A 349 -2.05 -15.95 20.61
CA LEU A 349 -2.46 -14.57 20.34
C LEU A 349 -3.55 -14.50 19.28
N PHE A 350 -3.51 -15.37 18.27
CA PHE A 350 -4.58 -15.48 17.28
C PHE A 350 -5.92 -15.83 17.93
N LEU A 351 -5.97 -16.85 18.79
CA LEU A 351 -7.19 -17.21 19.52
C LEU A 351 -7.66 -16.07 20.43
N GLY A 352 -6.73 -15.39 21.10
CA GLY A 352 -7.05 -14.18 21.89
C GLY A 352 -7.66 -13.07 21.04
N ILE A 353 -7.14 -12.81 19.84
CA ILE A 353 -7.72 -11.81 18.92
C ILE A 353 -9.09 -12.25 18.40
N VAL A 354 -9.27 -13.53 18.07
CA VAL A 354 -10.58 -14.05 17.65
C VAL A 354 -11.61 -13.87 18.77
N ALA A 355 -11.24 -14.22 20.02
CA ALA A 355 -12.11 -14.00 21.19
C ALA A 355 -12.42 -12.51 21.41
N LEU A 356 -11.42 -11.64 21.32
CA LEU A 356 -11.60 -10.18 21.45
C LEU A 356 -12.54 -9.63 20.37
N LEU A 357 -12.39 -10.04 19.13
CA LEU A 357 -13.25 -9.63 18.03
C LEU A 357 -14.69 -10.15 18.22
N ALA A 358 -14.85 -11.39 18.69
CA ALA A 358 -16.16 -11.95 19.02
C ALA A 358 -16.84 -11.12 20.13
N VAL A 359 -16.11 -10.80 21.22
CA VAL A 359 -16.61 -9.93 22.29
C VAL A 359 -16.97 -8.54 21.76
N ALA A 360 -16.14 -7.95 20.90
CA ALA A 360 -16.41 -6.64 20.30
C ALA A 360 -17.67 -6.65 19.41
N ILE A 361 -17.90 -7.72 18.65
CA ILE A 361 -19.10 -7.88 17.82
C ILE A 361 -20.35 -8.05 18.69
N LEU A 362 -20.30 -8.91 19.71
CA LEU A 362 -21.41 -9.14 20.64
C LEU A 362 -21.75 -7.89 21.44
N ASN A 363 -20.78 -7.02 21.67
CA ASN A 363 -20.92 -5.77 22.43
C ASN A 363 -20.74 -4.54 21.52
N ALA A 364 -21.16 -4.62 20.27
CA ALA A 364 -20.93 -3.56 19.27
C ALA A 364 -21.51 -2.20 19.70
N GLN A 365 -22.55 -2.17 20.54
CA GLN A 365 -23.15 -0.95 21.08
C GLN A 365 -22.18 -0.10 21.93
N TYR A 366 -21.17 -0.72 22.53
CA TYR A 366 -20.17 -0.03 23.37
C TYR A 366 -18.93 0.40 22.58
N LEU A 367 -18.86 0.10 21.28
CA LEU A 367 -17.73 0.55 20.45
C LEU A 367 -17.70 2.07 20.35
N PRO A 368 -16.52 2.70 20.46
CA PRO A 368 -16.37 4.16 20.34
C PRO A 368 -16.88 4.67 18.98
N GLY A 369 -17.40 5.91 18.99
CA GLY A 369 -17.97 6.52 17.79
C GLY A 369 -19.31 5.89 17.39
N GLY A 370 -19.77 6.19 16.19
CA GLY A 370 -21.02 5.66 15.65
C GLY A 370 -20.90 4.28 15.00
N LEU A 371 -19.73 3.61 15.06
CA LEU A 371 -19.49 2.35 14.37
C LEU A 371 -20.42 1.23 14.83
N GLY A 372 -20.64 1.10 16.16
CA GLY A 372 -21.52 0.09 16.72
C GLY A 372 -22.96 0.23 16.25
N THR A 373 -23.50 1.44 16.30
CA THR A 373 -24.86 1.75 15.81
C THR A 373 -24.97 1.51 14.30
N ARG A 374 -23.92 1.79 13.52
CA ARG A 374 -23.90 1.51 12.08
C ARG A 374 -23.83 0.03 11.77
N LEU A 375 -23.12 -0.78 12.57
CA LEU A 375 -23.11 -2.24 12.43
C LEU A 375 -24.50 -2.81 12.67
N GLN A 376 -25.18 -2.38 13.74
CA GLN A 376 -26.54 -2.82 14.07
C GLN A 376 -27.57 -2.39 13.01
N ARG A 377 -27.44 -1.18 12.45
CA ARG A 377 -28.33 -0.64 11.41
C ARG A 377 -28.03 -1.17 9.99
N THR A 378 -27.07 -2.07 9.82
CA THR A 378 -26.76 -2.63 8.49
C THR A 378 -27.95 -3.36 7.89
N VAL A 379 -28.72 -4.05 8.73
CA VAL A 379 -30.00 -4.69 8.39
C VAL A 379 -31.10 -3.93 9.12
N VAL A 380 -31.94 -3.24 8.36
CA VAL A 380 -33.09 -2.52 8.90
C VAL A 380 -34.29 -3.46 8.89
N HIS A 381 -34.84 -3.71 10.05
CA HIS A 381 -36.17 -4.33 10.15
C HIS A 381 -37.20 -3.21 9.94
N GLN A 382 -38.01 -3.31 8.90
CA GLN A 382 -39.16 -2.41 8.75
C GLN A 382 -40.16 -2.73 9.85
N ASP A 383 -40.64 -1.68 10.53
CA ASP A 383 -41.57 -1.80 11.67
C ASP A 383 -42.77 -2.67 11.31
N ALA A 384 -43.27 -3.39 12.34
CA ALA A 384 -44.28 -4.41 12.26
C ALA A 384 -45.67 -3.97 11.72
N ASN A 385 -45.84 -2.70 11.37
CA ASN A 385 -47.08 -2.14 10.84
C ASN A 385 -47.18 -2.17 9.30
N SER A 386 -46.14 -2.58 8.58
CA SER A 386 -46.24 -2.83 7.13
C SER A 386 -46.46 -4.32 6.88
N LEU A 387 -47.47 -4.67 6.10
CA LEU A 387 -47.82 -6.03 5.67
C LEU A 387 -46.70 -6.82 5.00
N ASP A 388 -45.54 -6.21 4.83
CA ASP A 388 -44.36 -6.78 4.18
C ASP A 388 -43.17 -6.69 5.14
N GLN A 389 -43.00 -7.70 6.02
CA GLN A 389 -41.81 -7.87 6.90
C GLN A 389 -40.54 -8.18 6.07
N ARG A 390 -40.12 -7.27 5.21
CA ARG A 390 -38.87 -7.44 4.49
C ARG A 390 -37.72 -6.76 5.22
N THR A 391 -36.71 -7.54 5.62
CA THR A 391 -35.43 -7.01 6.05
C THR A 391 -34.77 -6.30 4.87
N THR A 392 -34.56 -4.99 4.97
CA THR A 392 -33.90 -4.20 3.94
C THR A 392 -32.52 -3.74 4.41
N LEU A 393 -31.56 -3.69 3.48
CA LEU A 393 -30.25 -3.12 3.75
C LEU A 393 -30.36 -1.60 3.94
N ASP A 394 -29.41 -1.01 4.70
CA ASP A 394 -29.34 0.44 4.84
C ASP A 394 -29.11 1.13 3.48
N ALA A 395 -29.43 2.42 3.39
CA ALA A 395 -29.34 3.19 2.15
C ALA A 395 -27.92 3.15 1.53
N SER A 396 -26.89 3.16 2.38
CA SER A 396 -25.48 3.10 1.93
C SER A 396 -25.12 1.75 1.29
N ALA A 397 -25.61 0.65 1.85
CA ALA A 397 -25.39 -0.69 1.30
C ALA A 397 -26.17 -0.89 -0.01
N ARG A 398 -27.44 -0.44 -0.05
CA ARG A 398 -28.26 -0.48 -1.29
C ARG A 398 -27.61 0.30 -2.43
N THR A 399 -27.13 1.52 -2.16
CA THR A 399 -26.43 2.33 -3.16
C THR A 399 -25.20 1.61 -3.71
N ARG A 400 -24.38 0.99 -2.84
CA ARG A 400 -23.21 0.23 -3.29
C ARG A 400 -23.58 -0.95 -4.17
N LEU A 401 -24.62 -1.72 -3.79
CA LEU A 401 -25.07 -2.85 -4.61
C LEU A 401 -25.57 -2.40 -5.99
N ALA A 402 -26.26 -1.27 -6.07
CA ALA A 402 -26.69 -0.71 -7.35
C ALA A 402 -25.49 -0.28 -8.21
N LEU A 403 -24.48 0.39 -7.60
CA LEU A 403 -23.24 0.78 -8.27
C LEU A 403 -22.45 -0.46 -8.74
N TRP A 404 -22.39 -1.53 -7.94
CA TRP A 404 -21.71 -2.76 -8.31
C TRP A 404 -22.40 -3.49 -9.47
N LYS A 405 -23.74 -3.55 -9.47
CA LYS A 405 -24.50 -4.07 -10.61
C LYS A 405 -24.24 -3.24 -11.89
N GLY A 406 -24.22 -1.92 -11.78
CA GLY A 406 -23.87 -1.07 -12.91
C GLY A 406 -22.42 -1.26 -13.37
N ALA A 407 -21.48 -1.44 -12.44
CA ALA A 407 -20.09 -1.75 -12.78
C ALA A 407 -19.93 -3.07 -13.51
N THR A 408 -20.62 -4.14 -13.09
CA THR A 408 -20.62 -5.43 -13.79
C THR A 408 -21.21 -5.31 -15.19
N ALA A 409 -22.31 -4.58 -15.36
CA ALA A 409 -22.89 -4.33 -16.68
C ALA A 409 -21.94 -3.54 -17.60
N MET A 410 -21.15 -2.59 -17.06
CA MET A 410 -20.10 -1.90 -17.82
C MET A 410 -19.00 -2.88 -18.27
N ILE A 411 -18.55 -3.78 -17.38
CA ILE A 411 -17.53 -4.79 -17.69
C ILE A 411 -18.04 -5.73 -18.79
N GLU A 412 -19.27 -6.17 -18.70
CA GLU A 412 -19.90 -7.06 -19.69
C GLU A 412 -20.00 -6.39 -21.07
N SER A 413 -20.32 -5.09 -21.11
CA SER A 413 -20.45 -4.35 -22.38
C SER A 413 -19.10 -3.94 -22.98
N HIS A 414 -18.06 -3.73 -22.15
CA HIS A 414 -16.72 -3.30 -22.58
C HIS A 414 -15.62 -4.17 -21.93
N PRO A 415 -15.56 -5.48 -22.23
CA PRO A 415 -14.73 -6.41 -21.44
C PRO A 415 -13.23 -6.24 -21.63
N ILE A 416 -12.74 -5.74 -22.77
CA ILE A 416 -11.32 -5.69 -23.10
C ILE A 416 -10.67 -4.39 -22.62
N PHE A 417 -11.23 -3.23 -22.97
CA PHE A 417 -10.65 -1.92 -22.71
C PHE A 417 -11.39 -1.10 -21.64
N GLY A 418 -12.57 -1.59 -21.20
CA GLY A 418 -13.46 -0.83 -20.33
C GLY A 418 -14.10 0.37 -21.02
N VAL A 419 -14.77 1.21 -20.24
CA VAL A 419 -15.41 2.45 -20.75
C VAL A 419 -14.44 3.64 -20.83
N GLY A 420 -13.18 3.47 -20.44
CA GLY A 420 -12.15 4.51 -20.40
C GLY A 420 -11.88 5.03 -18.98
N TYR A 421 -10.68 5.56 -18.78
CA TYR A 421 -10.21 6.08 -17.51
C TYR A 421 -11.08 7.23 -17.01
N LYS A 422 -11.52 7.18 -15.73
CA LYS A 422 -12.45 8.14 -15.09
C LYS A 422 -13.84 8.27 -15.74
N MET A 423 -14.20 7.37 -16.66
CA MET A 423 -15.50 7.40 -17.31
C MET A 423 -16.60 6.68 -16.53
N PHE A 424 -16.26 5.99 -15.42
CA PHE A 424 -17.25 5.31 -14.59
C PHE A 424 -18.32 6.28 -14.08
N GLN A 425 -17.91 7.37 -13.45
CA GLN A 425 -18.83 8.29 -12.78
C GLN A 425 -19.80 8.99 -13.75
N SER A 426 -19.32 9.30 -14.96
CA SER A 426 -20.14 9.94 -15.99
C SER A 426 -21.09 8.97 -16.69
N ASN A 427 -20.76 7.67 -16.73
CA ASN A 427 -21.53 6.66 -17.47
C ASN A 427 -22.41 5.76 -16.58
N ILE A 428 -22.16 5.67 -15.27
CA ILE A 428 -22.84 4.73 -14.37
C ILE A 428 -24.36 4.76 -14.46
N TYR A 429 -24.95 5.95 -14.67
CA TYR A 429 -26.37 6.11 -14.77
C TYR A 429 -27.01 5.39 -15.99
N ARG A 430 -26.21 5.09 -17.04
CA ARG A 430 -26.67 4.37 -18.24
C ARG A 430 -26.79 2.86 -18.00
N TYR A 431 -26.08 2.34 -17.01
CA TYR A 431 -25.95 0.91 -16.71
C TYR A 431 -26.74 0.45 -15.49
N VAL A 432 -27.39 1.36 -14.79
CA VAL A 432 -28.27 1.04 -13.66
C VAL A 432 -29.72 0.97 -14.15
N PRO A 433 -30.51 -0.04 -13.72
CA PRO A 433 -31.92 -0.15 -14.12
C PRO A 433 -32.73 1.10 -13.80
N LYS A 434 -33.57 1.54 -14.74
CA LYS A 434 -34.36 2.78 -14.65
C LYS A 434 -35.62 2.69 -13.79
N ASN A 435 -35.82 1.58 -13.08
CA ASN A 435 -37.05 1.31 -12.33
C ASN A 435 -37.36 2.30 -11.20
N ASP A 436 -36.37 3.13 -10.83
CA ASP A 436 -36.49 4.23 -9.88
C ASP A 436 -35.71 5.43 -10.40
N GLU A 437 -36.42 6.38 -11.00
CA GLU A 437 -35.84 7.55 -11.66
C GLU A 437 -35.06 8.45 -10.67
N THR A 438 -35.56 8.57 -9.44
CA THR A 438 -34.89 9.32 -8.36
C THR A 438 -33.63 8.64 -7.89
N ALA A 439 -33.63 7.31 -7.72
CA ALA A 439 -32.45 6.53 -7.37
C ALA A 439 -31.42 6.56 -8.51
N HIS A 440 -31.87 6.46 -9.77
CA HIS A 440 -31.04 6.53 -10.96
C HIS A 440 -30.24 7.84 -11.06
N LEU A 441 -30.89 8.98 -10.85
CA LEU A 441 -30.23 10.31 -10.83
C LEU A 441 -29.29 10.47 -9.64
N SER A 442 -29.62 9.88 -8.48
CA SER A 442 -28.77 9.96 -7.27
C SER A 442 -27.45 9.20 -7.39
N LEU A 443 -27.31 8.29 -8.37
CA LEU A 443 -26.10 7.53 -8.64
C LEU A 443 -25.15 8.24 -9.61
N ARG A 444 -25.60 9.29 -10.27
CA ARG A 444 -24.75 10.08 -11.17
C ARG A 444 -23.57 10.69 -10.39
N ASN A 445 -22.38 10.63 -10.97
CA ASN A 445 -21.13 11.12 -10.39
C ASN A 445 -20.70 10.38 -9.09
N ARG A 446 -21.24 9.19 -8.83
CA ARG A 446 -20.81 8.34 -7.72
C ARG A 446 -19.64 7.44 -8.12
N ASP A 447 -18.72 7.23 -7.18
CA ASP A 447 -17.65 6.24 -7.31
C ASP A 447 -18.17 4.82 -7.10
N ALA A 448 -17.55 3.83 -7.73
CA ALA A 448 -17.89 2.41 -7.56
C ALA A 448 -17.78 1.91 -6.11
N HIS A 449 -17.01 2.58 -5.28
CA HIS A 449 -16.65 2.14 -3.93
C HIS A 449 -16.13 0.69 -3.87
N ASN A 450 -15.49 0.25 -4.95
CA ASN A 450 -14.83 -1.03 -5.10
C ASN A 450 -13.77 -0.90 -6.19
N ALA A 451 -12.49 -1.01 -5.82
CA ALA A 451 -11.38 -0.80 -6.76
C ALA A 451 -11.32 -1.86 -7.85
N TYR A 452 -11.71 -3.10 -7.53
CA TYR A 452 -11.72 -4.19 -8.52
C TYR A 452 -12.74 -3.94 -9.62
N LEU A 453 -13.97 -3.62 -9.22
CA LEU A 453 -15.03 -3.30 -10.17
C LEU A 453 -14.75 -2.01 -10.94
N LEU A 454 -14.17 -1.00 -10.28
CA LEU A 454 -13.80 0.25 -10.94
C LEU A 454 -12.75 0.00 -12.05
N ILE A 455 -11.68 -0.72 -11.72
CA ILE A 455 -10.63 -1.05 -12.70
C ILE A 455 -11.17 -1.91 -13.84
N GLY A 456 -12.00 -2.92 -13.53
CA GLY A 456 -12.63 -3.73 -14.57
C GLY A 456 -13.54 -2.92 -15.47
N ALA A 457 -14.33 -2.00 -14.91
CA ALA A 457 -15.26 -1.16 -15.69
C ALA A 457 -14.54 -0.10 -16.53
N GLU A 458 -13.49 0.56 -16.00
CA GLU A 458 -12.78 1.63 -16.69
C GLU A 458 -11.67 1.13 -17.63
N MET A 459 -11.01 0.01 -17.27
CA MET A 459 -9.79 -0.45 -17.95
C MET A 459 -9.89 -1.88 -18.51
N GLY A 460 -11.02 -2.55 -18.32
CA GLY A 460 -11.30 -3.89 -18.83
C GLY A 460 -10.75 -5.04 -17.97
N ILE A 461 -11.18 -6.26 -18.33
CA ILE A 461 -10.82 -7.51 -17.64
C ILE A 461 -9.30 -7.78 -17.65
N PRO A 462 -8.56 -7.59 -18.77
CA PRO A 462 -7.12 -7.82 -18.78
C PRO A 462 -6.39 -6.99 -17.71
N THR A 463 -6.75 -5.71 -17.55
CA THR A 463 -6.16 -4.83 -16.52
C THR A 463 -6.58 -5.23 -15.12
N LEU A 464 -7.83 -5.68 -14.93
CA LEU A 464 -8.30 -6.22 -13.66
C LEU A 464 -7.50 -7.46 -13.23
N LEU A 465 -7.21 -8.38 -14.16
CA LEU A 465 -6.41 -9.57 -13.88
C LEU A 465 -4.97 -9.19 -13.48
N VAL A 466 -4.37 -8.24 -14.19
CA VAL A 466 -3.04 -7.70 -13.82
C VAL A 466 -3.07 -7.03 -12.45
N PHE A 467 -4.13 -6.31 -12.12
CA PHE A 467 -4.32 -5.68 -10.81
C PHE A 467 -4.43 -6.71 -9.67
N ILE A 468 -5.24 -7.75 -9.85
CA ILE A 468 -5.36 -8.84 -8.87
C ILE A 468 -4.01 -9.53 -8.69
N TYR A 469 -3.30 -9.81 -9.78
CA TYR A 469 -1.97 -10.41 -9.74
C TYR A 469 -0.93 -9.47 -9.09
N LEU A 470 -1.07 -8.16 -9.25
CA LEU A 470 -0.23 -7.16 -8.58
C LEU A 470 -0.40 -7.21 -7.05
N ILE A 471 -1.64 -7.22 -6.54
CA ILE A 471 -1.93 -7.37 -5.10
C ILE A 471 -1.39 -8.70 -4.58
N PHE A 472 -1.62 -9.80 -5.30
CA PHE A 472 -1.06 -11.11 -4.95
C PHE A 472 0.49 -11.09 -4.93
N SER A 473 1.11 -10.41 -5.89
CA SER A 473 2.57 -10.27 -5.96
C SER A 473 3.13 -9.42 -4.81
N MET A 474 2.43 -8.36 -4.39
CA MET A 474 2.78 -7.58 -3.19
C MET A 474 2.77 -8.47 -1.95
N PHE A 475 1.72 -9.29 -1.79
CA PHE A 475 1.63 -10.24 -0.69
C PHE A 475 2.76 -11.27 -0.76
N ARG A 476 2.97 -11.89 -1.92
CA ARG A 476 4.01 -12.90 -2.14
C ARG A 476 5.42 -12.35 -1.81
N VAL A 477 5.74 -11.16 -2.27
CA VAL A 477 7.03 -10.50 -1.99
C VAL A 477 7.20 -10.26 -0.48
N SER A 478 6.18 -9.71 0.18
CA SER A 478 6.23 -9.41 1.60
C SER A 478 6.36 -10.67 2.45
N PHE A 479 5.59 -11.70 2.11
CA PHE A 479 5.56 -12.96 2.84
C PHE A 479 6.83 -13.80 2.57
N TYR A 480 7.35 -13.81 1.34
CA TYR A 480 8.63 -14.42 1.02
C TYR A 480 9.78 -13.76 1.78
N SER A 481 9.81 -12.41 1.81
CA SER A 481 10.84 -11.66 2.55
C SER A 481 10.78 -11.93 4.06
N PHE A 482 9.58 -12.18 4.61
CA PHE A 482 9.42 -12.64 5.99
C PHE A 482 10.13 -13.98 6.24
N TRP A 483 9.99 -14.95 5.35
CA TRP A 483 10.62 -16.28 5.51
C TRP A 483 12.12 -16.24 5.31
N VAL A 484 12.61 -15.49 4.35
CA VAL A 484 14.04 -15.40 4.02
C VAL A 484 14.81 -14.56 5.04
N SER A 485 14.17 -13.57 5.64
CA SER A 485 14.83 -12.68 6.60
C SER A 485 15.29 -13.43 7.84
N THR A 486 16.57 -13.27 8.21
CA THR A 486 17.14 -13.81 9.45
C THR A 486 17.01 -12.83 10.61
N ASP A 487 16.99 -11.56 10.31
CA ASP A 487 16.90 -10.48 11.29
C ASP A 487 15.46 -10.27 11.78
N ARG A 488 15.30 -10.20 13.10
CA ARG A 488 14.00 -10.04 13.75
C ARG A 488 13.29 -8.73 13.39
N PHE A 489 14.04 -7.63 13.23
CA PHE A 489 13.46 -6.35 12.81
C PHE A 489 12.78 -6.52 11.46
N TRP A 490 13.53 -7.06 10.48
CA TRP A 490 13.00 -7.26 9.13
C TRP A 490 11.88 -8.29 9.08
N LYS A 491 11.97 -9.39 9.86
CA LYS A 491 10.85 -10.34 9.96
C LYS A 491 9.55 -9.66 10.37
N LEU A 492 9.58 -8.84 11.41
CA LEU A 492 8.38 -8.15 11.90
C LEU A 492 7.89 -7.09 10.90
N VAL A 493 8.79 -6.35 10.26
CA VAL A 493 8.43 -5.39 9.21
C VAL A 493 7.79 -6.11 8.01
N CYS A 494 8.38 -7.21 7.54
CA CYS A 494 7.83 -7.99 6.43
C CYS A 494 6.46 -8.58 6.76
N LEU A 495 6.27 -9.11 7.97
CA LEU A 495 4.97 -9.64 8.42
C LEU A 495 3.94 -8.51 8.53
N GLY A 496 4.32 -7.35 9.10
CA GLY A 496 3.48 -6.15 9.12
C GLY A 496 3.08 -5.70 7.72
N THR A 497 4.04 -5.70 6.78
CA THR A 497 3.78 -5.34 5.37
C THR A 497 2.86 -6.35 4.69
N ALA A 498 3.06 -7.66 4.88
CA ALA A 498 2.16 -8.68 4.35
C ALA A 498 0.73 -8.51 4.88
N SER A 499 0.59 -8.22 6.17
CA SER A 499 -0.71 -7.95 6.80
C SER A 499 -1.34 -6.65 6.30
N THR A 500 -0.53 -5.62 6.02
CA THR A 500 -0.98 -4.39 5.34
C THR A 500 -1.53 -4.68 3.96
N VAL A 501 -0.90 -5.59 3.18
CA VAL A 501 -1.43 -6.00 1.87
C VAL A 501 -2.75 -6.75 2.01
N VAL A 502 -2.90 -7.61 3.02
CA VAL A 502 -4.18 -8.28 3.33
C VAL A 502 -5.26 -7.25 3.66
N SER A 503 -4.95 -6.26 4.52
CA SER A 503 -5.86 -5.14 4.80
C SER A 503 -6.23 -4.39 3.53
N LEU A 504 -5.26 -4.02 2.70
CA LEU A 504 -5.46 -3.30 1.44
C LEU A 504 -6.37 -4.07 0.48
N ALA A 505 -6.18 -5.38 0.34
CA ALA A 505 -7.02 -6.22 -0.51
C ALA A 505 -8.50 -6.14 -0.09
N VAL A 506 -8.76 -6.16 1.21
CA VAL A 506 -10.12 -6.06 1.75
C VAL A 506 -10.68 -4.62 1.67
N THR A 507 -9.88 -3.59 2.01
CA THR A 507 -10.33 -2.20 1.91
C THR A 507 -10.71 -1.81 0.50
N ASN A 508 -10.04 -2.37 -0.51
CA ASN A 508 -10.34 -2.14 -1.92
C ASN A 508 -11.66 -2.79 -2.40
N ILE A 509 -12.24 -3.73 -1.65
CA ILE A 509 -13.62 -4.22 -1.90
C ILE A 509 -14.65 -3.14 -1.53
N PHE A 510 -14.34 -2.32 -0.50
CA PHE A 510 -15.26 -1.31 0.05
C PHE A 510 -14.91 0.13 -0.33
N GLY A 511 -13.90 0.33 -1.17
CA GLY A 511 -13.47 1.65 -1.64
C GLY A 511 -12.47 1.58 -2.78
N SER A 512 -12.49 2.58 -3.65
CA SER A 512 -11.57 2.72 -4.78
C SER A 512 -10.35 3.55 -4.35
N ARG A 513 -9.41 2.95 -3.59
CA ARG A 513 -8.36 3.72 -2.89
C ARG A 513 -6.95 3.29 -3.23
N PHE A 514 -6.78 2.36 -4.15
CA PHE A 514 -5.47 1.81 -4.50
C PHE A 514 -4.48 2.87 -5.03
N ASN A 515 -4.98 3.87 -5.72
CA ASN A 515 -4.21 5.00 -6.26
C ASN A 515 -4.10 6.20 -5.31
N SER A 516 -4.53 6.07 -4.06
CA SER A 516 -4.41 7.14 -3.07
C SER A 516 -3.01 7.14 -2.44
N MET A 517 -2.26 8.25 -2.57
CA MET A 517 -0.93 8.42 -1.99
C MET A 517 -0.93 8.17 -0.47
N ILE A 518 -1.93 8.67 0.26
CA ILE A 518 -2.07 8.45 1.71
C ILE A 518 -2.24 6.96 2.01
N VAL A 519 -3.10 6.27 1.24
CA VAL A 519 -3.46 4.88 1.55
C VAL A 519 -2.37 3.89 1.16
N THR A 520 -1.64 4.13 0.07
CA THR A 520 -0.69 3.14 -0.48
C THR A 520 0.75 3.62 -0.54
N GLY A 521 1.03 4.92 -0.36
CA GLY A 521 2.38 5.46 -0.52
C GLY A 521 3.41 4.81 0.41
N TYR A 522 3.08 4.61 1.69
CA TYR A 522 3.95 3.87 2.61
C TYR A 522 4.12 2.40 2.23
N LEU A 523 3.07 1.76 1.72
CA LEU A 523 3.17 0.38 1.25
C LEU A 523 4.13 0.26 0.06
N TRP A 524 4.09 1.18 -0.89
CA TRP A 524 5.02 1.21 -2.02
C TRP A 524 6.47 1.41 -1.57
N ALA A 525 6.71 2.31 -0.60
CA ALA A 525 8.02 2.48 0.01
C ALA A 525 8.49 1.19 0.72
N LEU A 526 7.61 0.57 1.54
CA LEU A 526 7.91 -0.69 2.23
C LEU A 526 8.25 -1.82 1.26
N LEU A 527 7.48 -2.00 0.18
CA LEU A 527 7.76 -3.02 -0.84
C LEU A 527 9.13 -2.82 -1.49
N ALA A 528 9.49 -1.57 -1.80
CA ALA A 528 10.82 -1.26 -2.33
C ALA A 528 11.93 -1.59 -1.32
N ILE A 529 11.74 -1.28 -0.05
CA ILE A 529 12.71 -1.55 1.03
C ILE A 529 12.88 -3.06 1.24
N ILE A 530 11.78 -3.80 1.39
CA ILE A 530 11.86 -5.24 1.70
C ILE A 530 12.42 -6.08 0.54
N LEU A 531 12.28 -5.63 -0.70
CA LEU A 531 12.90 -6.27 -1.86
C LEU A 531 14.43 -6.18 -1.84
N LYS A 532 15.03 -5.25 -1.08
CA LYS A 532 16.48 -5.12 -0.91
C LYS A 532 17.05 -6.05 0.18
N ILE A 533 16.22 -6.58 1.07
CA ILE A 533 16.68 -7.41 2.19
C ILE A 533 17.58 -8.58 1.74
N PRO A 534 17.25 -9.36 0.71
CA PRO A 534 18.11 -10.46 0.29
C PRO A 534 19.50 -10.00 -0.17
N ILE A 535 19.60 -8.83 -0.83
CA ILE A 535 20.91 -8.26 -1.25
C ILE A 535 21.74 -7.89 -0.03
N TRP A 536 21.15 -7.20 0.95
CA TRP A 536 21.85 -6.82 2.16
C TRP A 536 22.34 -8.02 2.97
N GLN A 537 21.55 -9.08 3.04
CA GLN A 537 21.96 -10.33 3.72
C GLN A 537 23.11 -11.05 2.98
N MET A 538 23.06 -11.11 1.65
CA MET A 538 24.16 -11.69 0.86
C MET A 538 25.47 -10.91 1.06
N ASN A 539 25.39 -9.58 1.07
CA ASN A 539 26.57 -8.72 1.30
C ASN A 539 27.19 -8.96 2.69
N LYS A 540 26.38 -9.10 3.75
CA LYS A 540 26.88 -9.43 5.09
C LYS A 540 27.59 -10.77 5.16
N ILE A 541 27.05 -11.81 4.51
CA ILE A 541 27.67 -13.14 4.48
C ILE A 541 29.00 -13.09 3.73
N SER A 542 29.08 -12.33 2.64
CA SER A 542 30.32 -12.13 1.88
C SER A 542 31.40 -11.45 2.71
N GLN A 543 31.04 -10.42 3.47
CA GLN A 543 31.98 -9.69 4.35
C GLN A 543 32.49 -10.52 5.53
N GLN A 544 31.69 -11.48 6.04
CA GLN A 544 32.15 -12.38 7.12
C GLN A 544 33.11 -13.48 6.65
N LYS A 545 33.18 -13.75 5.34
CA LYS A 545 34.07 -14.76 4.77
C LYS A 545 35.41 -14.21 4.29
N THR A 546 35.56 -12.90 4.25
CA THR A 546 36.80 -12.17 3.98
C THR A 546 37.44 -11.70 5.26
#